data_4ef3e2ba1400de87c8616e824c340a45
#
_entry.id   4ef3e2ba1400de87c8616e824c340a45
#
_cell.length_a   1.000
_cell.length_b   1.000
_cell.length_c   1.000
_cell.angle_alpha   90.00
_cell.angle_beta   90.00
_cell.angle_gamma   90.00
#
_symmetry.space_group_name_H-M   'P 1'
#
loop_
_entity.id
_entity.type
_entity.pdbx_description
1 polymer ?
#
loop_
_entity_poly.entity_id
_entity_poly.type
_entity_poly.pdbx_seq_one_letter_code
_entity_poly.pdbx_strand_id
1 'polypeptide(L)'
;MLNIMSTLSTMLRITFVAGFAVVFLAMAATEEPYSDKYDITVLELLQNEPIRKRYYKCFLGTGPCVTADAELFKEHLPEAVVTGCRKCTEKQKMDFDTMRVWYIENKPDEWQTLITKLTQDAQNMKIEKSCLLNEGNDRGCPRGIAPR
;
A
#
# COMPACT_ATOMS: atom_id res chain seq x y z
N MET A 1 -10.84 -36.10 -47.56
CA MET A 1 -11.34 -34.78 -47.12
C MET A 1 -11.56 -34.63 -45.60
N LEU A 2 -11.66 -35.69 -44.84
CA LEU A 2 -11.87 -35.60 -43.36
C LEU A 2 -10.62 -35.19 -42.53
N ASN A 3 -9.40 -35.43 -43.04
CA ASN A 3 -8.17 -35.16 -42.27
C ASN A 3 -7.77 -33.68 -42.22
N ILE A 4 -8.18 -32.86 -43.18
CA ILE A 4 -7.81 -31.44 -43.22
C ILE A 4 -8.62 -30.60 -42.24
N MET A 5 -9.87 -30.96 -42.00
CA MET A 5 -10.73 -30.25 -41.02
C MET A 5 -10.30 -30.50 -39.57
N SER A 6 -9.79 -31.68 -39.26
CA SER A 6 -9.30 -32.03 -37.94
C SER A 6 -8.00 -31.30 -37.57
N THR A 7 -7.07 -31.14 -38.51
CA THR A 7 -5.81 -30.44 -38.31
C THR A 7 -6.00 -28.94 -38.18
N LEU A 8 -6.92 -28.33 -38.92
CA LEU A 8 -7.26 -26.90 -38.81
C LEU A 8 -7.90 -26.58 -37.44
N SER A 9 -8.76 -27.43 -36.91
CA SER A 9 -9.39 -27.27 -35.60
C SER A 9 -8.37 -27.37 -34.46
N THR A 10 -7.37 -28.23 -34.59
CA THR A 10 -6.31 -28.41 -33.59
C THR A 10 -5.34 -27.24 -33.59
N MET A 11 -4.96 -26.75 -34.74
CA MET A 11 -4.07 -25.58 -34.88
C MET A 11 -4.73 -24.31 -34.37
N LEU A 12 -6.03 -24.12 -34.64
CA LEU A 12 -6.79 -22.98 -34.10
C LEU A 12 -6.88 -22.99 -32.58
N ARG A 13 -7.04 -24.17 -31.97
CA ARG A 13 -7.06 -24.31 -30.50
C ARG A 13 -5.72 -24.04 -29.84
N ILE A 14 -4.62 -24.48 -30.45
CA ILE A 14 -3.26 -24.23 -29.95
C ILE A 14 -2.91 -22.75 -30.01
N THR A 15 -3.28 -22.04 -31.07
CA THR A 15 -3.05 -20.58 -31.17
C THR A 15 -3.89 -19.79 -30.19
N PHE A 16 -5.14 -20.22 -29.86
CA PHE A 16 -5.96 -19.57 -28.84
C PHE A 16 -5.37 -19.77 -27.45
N VAL A 17 -4.92 -20.98 -27.11
CA VAL A 17 -4.33 -21.27 -25.79
C VAL A 17 -2.99 -20.55 -25.62
N ALA A 18 -2.16 -20.50 -26.64
CA ALA A 18 -0.90 -19.76 -26.62
C ALA A 18 -1.12 -18.24 -26.50
N GLY A 19 -2.11 -17.70 -27.20
CA GLY A 19 -2.49 -16.28 -27.10
C GLY A 19 -3.00 -15.90 -25.72
N PHE A 20 -3.81 -16.75 -25.08
CA PHE A 20 -4.29 -16.52 -23.71
C PHE A 20 -3.18 -16.57 -22.66
N ALA A 21 -2.20 -17.48 -22.82
CA ALA A 21 -1.07 -17.58 -21.90
C ALA A 21 -0.16 -16.35 -21.95
N VAL A 22 0.06 -15.77 -23.12
CA VAL A 22 0.88 -14.55 -23.27
C VAL A 22 0.18 -13.31 -22.67
N VAL A 23 -1.14 -13.20 -22.78
CA VAL A 23 -1.90 -12.10 -22.20
C VAL A 23 -1.91 -12.18 -20.67
N PHE A 24 -1.96 -13.39 -20.09
CA PHE A 24 -1.91 -13.55 -18.62
C PHE A 24 -0.54 -13.22 -18.03
N LEU A 25 0.56 -13.45 -18.74
CA LEU A 25 1.91 -13.08 -18.27
C LEU A 25 2.17 -11.56 -18.30
N ALA A 26 1.45 -10.81 -19.13
CA ALA A 26 1.62 -9.35 -19.22
C ALA A 26 0.91 -8.56 -18.11
N MET A 27 0.10 -9.19 -17.28
CA MET A 27 -0.66 -8.53 -16.22
C MET A 27 -0.04 -8.65 -14.80
N ALA A 28 1.16 -9.17 -14.68
CA ALA A 28 1.94 -9.02 -13.45
C ALA A 28 2.51 -7.59 -13.42
N ALA A 29 1.67 -6.61 -13.10
CA ALA A 29 2.13 -5.29 -12.73
C ALA A 29 3.02 -5.46 -11.48
N THR A 30 4.33 -5.41 -11.67
CA THR A 30 5.27 -5.34 -10.56
C THR A 30 5.06 -4.00 -9.88
N GLU A 31 4.42 -4.01 -8.71
CA GLU A 31 4.29 -2.82 -7.89
C GLU A 31 5.69 -2.39 -7.43
N GLU A 32 6.05 -1.14 -7.70
CA GLU A 32 7.34 -0.62 -7.28
C GLU A 32 7.41 -0.55 -5.74
N PRO A 33 8.53 -0.99 -5.14
CA PRO A 33 8.73 -0.91 -3.70
C PRO A 33 8.86 0.55 -3.25
N TYR A 34 8.51 0.82 -1.99
CA TYR A 34 8.72 2.13 -1.39
C TYR A 34 10.20 2.49 -1.32
N SER A 35 10.51 3.81 -1.31
CA SER A 35 11.85 4.28 -1.04
C SER A 35 12.29 3.87 0.37
N ASP A 36 13.50 3.34 0.51
CA ASP A 36 14.13 3.00 1.79
C ASP A 36 15.21 4.01 2.21
N LYS A 37 15.18 5.20 1.60
CA LYS A 37 16.10 6.31 1.92
C LYS A 37 15.63 7.01 3.20
N TYR A 38 15.89 6.38 4.33
CA TYR A 38 15.70 6.96 5.66
C TYR A 38 16.83 6.50 6.58
N ASP A 39 17.22 7.38 7.50
CA ASP A 39 18.40 7.18 8.34
C ASP A 39 18.05 6.78 9.78
N ILE A 40 16.79 6.97 10.20
CA ILE A 40 16.40 6.67 11.58
C ILE A 40 16.32 5.16 11.82
N THR A 41 16.90 4.72 12.93
CA THR A 41 16.73 3.35 13.42
C THR A 41 15.43 3.27 14.22
N VAL A 42 14.52 2.38 13.81
CA VAL A 42 13.21 2.23 14.47
C VAL A 42 13.35 1.92 15.96
N LEU A 43 14.34 1.13 16.36
CA LEU A 43 14.59 0.82 17.76
C LEU A 43 14.95 2.08 18.57
N GLU A 44 15.83 2.94 18.05
CA GLU A 44 16.19 4.21 18.71
C GLU A 44 14.98 5.13 18.83
N LEU A 45 14.16 5.21 17.77
CA LEU A 45 12.92 5.96 17.80
C LEU A 45 11.97 5.46 18.89
N LEU A 46 11.79 4.17 19.01
CA LEU A 46 10.89 3.56 20.00
C LEU A 46 11.36 3.78 21.44
N GLN A 47 12.67 3.74 21.69
CA GLN A 47 13.29 3.94 22.99
C GLN A 47 13.30 5.42 23.42
N ASN A 48 13.28 6.36 22.47
CA ASN A 48 13.28 7.79 22.74
C ASN A 48 11.85 8.34 22.81
N GLU A 49 11.30 8.41 24.03
CA GLU A 49 9.91 8.83 24.25
C GLU A 49 9.54 10.19 23.61
N PRO A 50 10.32 11.27 23.74
CA PRO A 50 10.05 12.54 23.08
C PRO A 50 9.96 12.43 21.56
N ILE A 51 10.86 11.67 20.93
CA ILE A 51 10.87 11.46 19.48
C ILE A 51 9.68 10.59 19.08
N ARG A 52 9.48 9.46 19.75
CA ARG A 52 8.35 8.56 19.51
C ARG A 52 7.00 9.28 19.55
N LYS A 53 6.78 10.13 20.57
CA LYS A 53 5.54 10.91 20.70
C LYS A 53 5.33 11.88 19.53
N ARG A 54 6.40 12.48 18.99
CA ARG A 54 6.28 13.36 17.82
C ARG A 54 5.89 12.59 16.57
N TYR A 55 6.53 11.44 16.32
CA TYR A 55 6.18 10.56 15.19
C TYR A 55 4.74 10.05 15.33
N TYR A 56 4.34 9.61 16.51
CA TYR A 56 2.99 9.16 16.78
C TYR A 56 1.93 10.24 16.48
N LYS A 57 2.14 11.47 16.95
CA LYS A 57 1.27 12.61 16.64
C LYS A 57 1.23 12.94 15.15
N CYS A 58 2.37 12.87 14.47
CA CYS A 58 2.46 13.04 13.02
C CYS A 58 1.59 12.00 12.30
N PHE A 59 1.71 10.72 12.66
CA PHE A 59 0.95 9.63 12.02
C PHE A 59 -0.55 9.71 12.31
N LEU A 60 -0.94 10.17 13.48
CA LEU A 60 -2.33 10.45 13.81
C LEU A 60 -2.89 11.72 13.12
N GLY A 61 -2.04 12.57 12.55
CA GLY A 61 -2.44 13.87 12.02
C GLY A 61 -2.78 14.91 13.09
N THR A 62 -2.37 14.68 14.36
CA THR A 62 -2.60 15.58 15.50
C THR A 62 -1.41 16.50 15.79
N GLY A 63 -0.34 16.37 15.02
CA GLY A 63 0.86 17.21 15.12
C GLY A 63 1.65 17.20 13.81
N PRO A 64 2.61 18.13 13.65
CA PRO A 64 3.43 18.20 12.44
C PRO A 64 4.40 17.02 12.37
N CYS A 65 4.72 16.60 11.14
CA CYS A 65 5.86 15.75 10.86
C CYS A 65 7.13 16.61 10.87
N VAL A 66 8.08 16.26 11.73
CA VAL A 66 9.26 17.13 12.00
C VAL A 66 10.51 16.69 11.23
N THR A 67 10.44 15.58 10.51
CA THR A 67 11.52 15.02 9.69
C THR A 67 10.97 14.53 8.36
N ALA A 68 11.82 14.50 7.33
CA ALA A 68 11.48 13.93 6.03
C ALA A 68 11.09 12.43 6.16
N ASP A 69 11.75 11.69 7.06
CA ASP A 69 11.43 10.29 7.34
C ASP A 69 10.01 10.13 7.91
N ALA A 70 9.60 11.03 8.82
CA ALA A 70 8.26 11.00 9.39
C ALA A 70 7.18 11.27 8.32
N GLU A 71 7.45 12.18 7.38
CA GLU A 71 6.56 12.45 6.25
C GLU A 71 6.47 11.24 5.32
N LEU A 72 7.60 10.65 4.95
CA LEU A 72 7.68 9.45 4.13
C LEU A 72 6.89 8.29 4.73
N PHE A 73 7.08 8.01 6.03
CA PHE A 73 6.33 6.96 6.70
C PHE A 73 4.83 7.26 6.78
N LYS A 74 4.45 8.51 7.08
CA LYS A 74 3.05 8.90 7.11
C LYS A 74 2.33 8.65 5.78
N GLU A 75 3.01 8.88 4.66
CA GLU A 75 2.46 8.64 3.33
C GLU A 75 2.23 7.15 3.06
N HIS A 76 3.16 6.29 3.46
CA HIS A 76 3.14 4.87 3.10
C HIS A 76 2.48 3.95 4.13
N LEU A 77 2.47 4.33 5.41
CA LEU A 77 1.92 3.49 6.49
C LEU A 77 0.46 3.08 6.27
N PRO A 78 -0.47 3.93 5.78
CA PRO A 78 -1.85 3.49 5.56
C PRO A 78 -1.97 2.32 4.60
N GLU A 79 -1.26 2.37 3.47
CA GLU A 79 -1.25 1.26 2.51
C GLU A 79 -0.52 0.04 3.08
N ALA A 80 0.62 0.23 3.73
CA ALA A 80 1.40 -0.85 4.33
C ALA A 80 0.58 -1.65 5.36
N VAL A 81 -0.17 -0.98 6.21
CA VAL A 81 -1.04 -1.62 7.21
C VAL A 81 -2.10 -2.51 6.58
N VAL A 82 -2.82 -2.03 5.57
CA VAL A 82 -3.95 -2.78 4.97
C VAL A 82 -3.51 -3.84 3.96
N THR A 83 -2.28 -3.74 3.43
CA THR A 83 -1.74 -4.71 2.46
C THR A 83 -0.78 -5.71 3.09
N GLY A 84 -0.47 -5.60 4.38
CA GLY A 84 0.57 -6.40 5.03
C GLY A 84 1.95 -6.09 4.48
N CYS A 85 2.24 -4.81 4.23
CA CYS A 85 3.55 -4.36 3.75
C CYS A 85 3.94 -4.91 2.37
N ARG A 86 2.97 -5.04 1.44
CA ARG A 86 3.18 -5.65 0.11
C ARG A 86 4.27 -4.94 -0.71
N LYS A 87 4.36 -3.61 -0.61
CA LYS A 87 5.36 -2.79 -1.32
C LYS A 87 6.59 -2.45 -0.48
N CYS A 88 6.69 -2.97 0.73
CA CYS A 88 7.82 -2.71 1.59
C CYS A 88 9.06 -3.48 1.12
N THR A 89 10.23 -2.85 1.25
CA THR A 89 11.51 -3.56 1.19
C THR A 89 11.64 -4.50 2.40
N GLU A 90 12.59 -5.44 2.35
CA GLU A 90 12.82 -6.35 3.48
C GLU A 90 13.19 -5.60 4.77
N LYS A 91 13.96 -4.51 4.63
CA LYS A 91 14.28 -3.61 5.76
C LYS A 91 13.01 -3.01 6.35
N GLN A 92 12.13 -2.46 5.51
CA GLN A 92 10.88 -1.85 5.97
C GLN A 92 9.93 -2.86 6.62
N LYS A 93 9.89 -4.11 6.16
CA LYS A 93 9.11 -5.18 6.81
C LYS A 93 9.64 -5.47 8.22
N MET A 94 10.96 -5.60 8.38
CA MET A 94 11.58 -5.80 9.69
C MET A 94 11.32 -4.62 10.63
N ASP A 95 11.45 -3.40 10.14
CA ASP A 95 11.19 -2.18 10.90
C ASP A 95 9.72 -2.08 11.32
N PHE A 96 8.79 -2.41 10.43
CA PHE A 96 7.36 -2.44 10.72
C PHE A 96 7.01 -3.50 11.77
N ASP A 97 7.57 -4.70 11.66
CA ASP A 97 7.36 -5.77 12.64
C ASP A 97 7.96 -5.41 14.01
N THR A 98 9.13 -4.81 14.05
CA THR A 98 9.76 -4.31 15.28
C THR A 98 8.87 -3.27 15.95
N MET A 99 8.36 -2.31 15.21
CA MET A 99 7.43 -1.30 15.70
C MET A 99 6.14 -1.93 16.23
N ARG A 100 5.54 -2.83 15.47
CA ARG A 100 4.29 -3.53 15.82
C ARG A 100 4.43 -4.29 17.13
N VAL A 101 5.46 -5.13 17.26
CA VAL A 101 5.71 -5.92 18.47
C VAL A 101 5.92 -5.01 19.67
N TRP A 102 6.76 -4.00 19.53
CA TRP A 102 7.04 -3.07 20.62
C TRP A 102 5.78 -2.35 21.11
N TYR A 103 4.95 -1.83 20.19
CA TYR A 103 3.72 -1.13 20.58
C TYR A 103 2.70 -2.07 21.23
N ILE A 104 2.52 -3.28 20.73
CA ILE A 104 1.61 -4.27 21.31
C ILE A 104 2.01 -4.58 22.75
N GLU A 105 3.30 -4.70 23.03
CA GLU A 105 3.82 -5.04 24.36
C GLU A 105 3.83 -3.86 25.33
N ASN A 106 4.12 -2.65 24.84
CA ASN A 106 4.39 -1.49 25.71
C ASN A 106 3.27 -0.45 25.71
N LYS A 107 2.50 -0.32 24.61
CA LYS A 107 1.47 0.71 24.42
C LYS A 107 0.30 0.19 23.56
N PRO A 108 -0.41 -0.86 24.00
CA PRO A 108 -1.46 -1.50 23.20
C PRO A 108 -2.60 -0.55 22.79
N ASP A 109 -3.00 0.39 23.67
CA ASP A 109 -4.06 1.36 23.35
C ASP A 109 -3.62 2.36 22.27
N GLU A 110 -2.36 2.82 22.35
CA GLU A 110 -1.78 3.69 21.31
C GLU A 110 -1.69 2.94 19.97
N TRP A 111 -1.33 1.65 20.01
CA TRP A 111 -1.31 0.80 18.82
C TRP A 111 -2.69 0.68 18.18
N GLN A 112 -3.70 0.33 18.97
CA GLN A 112 -5.07 0.19 18.47
C GLN A 112 -5.59 1.50 17.85
N THR A 113 -5.32 2.64 18.48
CA THR A 113 -5.68 3.96 17.97
C THR A 113 -4.98 4.25 16.64
N LEU A 114 -3.69 3.96 16.55
CA LEU A 114 -2.90 4.17 15.34
C LEU A 114 -3.40 3.30 14.17
N ILE A 115 -3.60 2.00 14.40
CA ILE A 115 -4.07 1.07 13.36
C ILE A 115 -5.47 1.46 12.87
N THR A 116 -6.35 1.86 13.76
CA THR A 116 -7.69 2.34 13.39
C THR A 116 -7.61 3.55 12.47
N LYS A 117 -6.79 4.54 12.84
CA LYS A 117 -6.56 5.74 12.03
C LYS A 117 -5.96 5.42 10.65
N LEU A 118 -4.89 4.62 10.62
CA LEU A 118 -4.22 4.27 9.36
C LEU A 118 -5.12 3.45 8.43
N THR A 119 -5.96 2.56 8.97
CA THR A 119 -6.94 1.81 8.19
C THR A 119 -7.98 2.74 7.57
N GLN A 120 -8.46 3.72 8.33
CA GLN A 120 -9.39 4.73 7.83
C GLN A 120 -8.75 5.61 6.74
N ASP A 121 -7.49 6.02 6.93
CA ASP A 121 -6.75 6.79 5.93
C ASP A 121 -6.57 6.00 4.62
N ALA A 122 -6.24 4.71 4.70
CA ALA A 122 -6.13 3.84 3.53
C ALA A 122 -7.48 3.71 2.77
N GLN A 123 -8.60 3.69 3.47
CA GLN A 123 -9.92 3.68 2.84
C GLN A 123 -10.20 5.01 2.13
N ASN A 124 -9.88 6.13 2.77
CA ASN A 124 -10.04 7.46 2.18
C ASN A 124 -9.17 7.63 0.91
N MET A 125 -7.91 7.19 0.94
CA MET A 125 -7.02 7.19 -0.22
C MET A 125 -7.57 6.36 -1.40
N LYS A 126 -8.19 5.21 -1.14
CA LYS A 126 -8.83 4.39 -2.18
C LYS A 126 -10.02 5.08 -2.81
N ILE A 127 -10.86 5.74 -2.00
CA ILE A 127 -12.01 6.52 -2.46
C ILE A 127 -11.54 7.68 -3.32
N GLU A 128 -10.55 8.44 -2.85
CA GLU A 128 -9.99 9.58 -3.59
C GLU A 128 -9.41 9.13 -4.94
N LYS A 129 -8.61 8.07 -4.96
CA LYS A 129 -8.07 7.52 -6.21
C LYS A 129 -9.17 7.03 -7.16
N SER A 130 -10.22 6.41 -6.64
CA SER A 130 -11.36 5.97 -7.44
C SER A 130 -12.14 7.16 -8.04
N CYS A 131 -12.28 8.24 -7.28
CA CYS A 131 -12.92 9.45 -7.75
C CYS A 131 -12.12 10.15 -8.86
N LEU A 132 -10.82 10.22 -8.74
CA LEU A 132 -9.93 10.81 -9.74
C LEU A 132 -9.87 10.01 -11.06
N LEU A 133 -10.05 8.68 -10.99
CA LEU A 133 -10.04 7.81 -12.17
C LEU A 133 -11.41 7.71 -12.86
N ASN A 134 -12.49 8.16 -12.23
CA ASN A 134 -13.88 7.97 -12.69
C ASN A 134 -14.54 9.32 -12.99
N GLU A 135 -13.89 10.15 -13.85
CA GLU A 135 -14.29 11.51 -14.21
C GLU A 135 -15.72 11.67 -14.80
N GLY A 136 -16.55 10.65 -14.77
CA GLY A 136 -17.93 10.69 -15.33
C GLY A 136 -19.04 10.25 -14.38
N ASN A 137 -18.77 9.85 -13.14
CA ASN A 137 -19.79 9.34 -12.25
C ASN A 137 -19.67 9.88 -10.81
N ASP A 138 -20.21 11.07 -10.57
CA ASP A 138 -20.21 11.76 -9.27
C ASP A 138 -20.95 11.01 -8.13
N ARG A 139 -21.47 9.83 -8.37
CA ARG A 139 -22.22 9.05 -7.39
C ARG A 139 -21.28 8.35 -6.42
N GLY A 140 -20.97 9.02 -5.32
CA GLY A 140 -20.20 8.46 -4.21
C GLY A 140 -18.90 9.17 -3.86
N CYS A 141 -18.53 10.21 -4.61
CA CYS A 141 -17.35 11.02 -4.30
C CYS A 141 -17.65 12.10 -3.26
N PRO A 142 -16.84 12.26 -2.21
CA PRO A 142 -17.00 13.34 -1.25
C PRO A 142 -16.89 14.70 -1.94
N ARG A 143 -17.85 15.61 -1.66
CA ARG A 143 -17.80 16.98 -2.17
C ARG A 143 -16.57 17.70 -1.65
N GLY A 144 -15.61 17.99 -2.52
CA GLY A 144 -14.37 18.70 -2.18
C GLY A 144 -13.11 18.16 -2.84
N ILE A 145 -13.17 16.99 -3.49
CA ILE A 145 -12.08 16.45 -4.32
C ILE A 145 -12.36 16.86 -5.77
N ALA A 146 -12.08 18.13 -6.08
CA ALA A 146 -12.01 18.60 -7.47
C ALA A 146 -10.55 18.56 -7.93
N PRO A 147 -10.22 18.10 -9.15
CA PRO A 147 -8.88 18.22 -9.69
C PRO A 147 -8.52 19.71 -9.80
N ARG A 148 -7.32 20.05 -9.32
CA ARG A 148 -6.69 21.36 -9.53
C ARG A 148 -6.03 21.39 -10.90
#